data_9e5f1147e2cdabcd2cbdb4da9f74244f
#
_entry.id   9e5f1147e2cdabcd2cbdb4da9f74244f
#
_cell.length_a   1.000
_cell.length_b   1.000
_cell.length_c   1.000
_cell.angle_alpha   90.00
_cell.angle_beta   90.00
_cell.angle_gamma   90.00
#
_symmetry.space_group_name_H-M   'P 1'
#
loop_
_entity.id
_entity.type
_entity.pdbx_description
1 polymer ?
#
loop_
_entity_poly.entity_id
_entity_poly.type
_entity_poly.pdbx_seq_one_letter_code
_entity_poly.pdbx_strand_id
1 'polypeptide(L)'
;MVNIEDLIRSIGEGKILITDHADEEAEAAALSFDEVYFSVVHGEIIEEYPKDRPYPSCLVYGDTFGGDPVHSVWAYNKESAFAVIITVYRPDPARWEPDWKSRRR
;
A
#
# COMPACT_ATOMS: atom_id res chain seq x y z
N MET A 1 -5.88 14.38 2.07
CA MET A 1 -6.07 12.99 1.63
C MET A 1 -4.93 12.59 0.71
N VAL A 2 -4.53 11.34 0.75
CA VAL A 2 -3.50 10.83 -0.16
C VAL A 2 -4.13 10.60 -1.53
N ASN A 3 -3.43 11.01 -2.58
CA ASN A 3 -3.87 10.79 -3.96
C ASN A 3 -3.03 9.64 -4.53
N ILE A 4 -3.68 8.62 -5.09
CA ILE A 4 -2.96 7.46 -5.62
C ILE A 4 -2.02 7.84 -6.76
N GLU A 5 -2.33 8.87 -7.54
CA GLU A 5 -1.45 9.33 -8.61
C GLU A 5 -0.12 9.84 -8.07
N ASP A 6 -0.11 10.44 -6.88
CA ASP A 6 1.13 10.87 -6.23
C ASP A 6 1.97 9.67 -5.83
N LEU A 7 1.35 8.60 -5.31
CA LEU A 7 2.05 7.37 -4.97
C LEU A 7 2.65 6.72 -6.22
N ILE A 8 1.89 6.66 -7.29
CA ILE A 8 2.33 6.08 -8.57
C ILE A 8 3.53 6.86 -9.10
N ARG A 9 3.47 8.18 -9.03
CA ARG A 9 4.58 9.04 -9.48
C ARG A 9 5.83 8.82 -8.63
N SER A 10 5.68 8.73 -7.31
CA SER A 10 6.80 8.47 -6.41
C SER A 10 7.46 7.13 -6.71
N ILE A 11 6.66 6.10 -6.99
CA ILE A 11 7.15 4.77 -7.39
C ILE A 11 7.97 4.90 -8.67
N GLY A 12 7.45 5.61 -9.68
CA GLY A 12 8.13 5.78 -10.95
C GLY A 12 9.44 6.55 -10.85
N GLU A 13 9.54 7.48 -9.89
CA GLU A 13 10.73 8.31 -9.68
C GLU A 13 11.71 7.72 -8.64
N GLY A 14 11.38 6.58 -8.06
CA GLY A 14 12.21 5.97 -7.03
C GLY A 14 12.20 6.71 -5.70
N LYS A 15 11.21 7.55 -5.46
CA LYS A 15 11.08 8.33 -4.22
C LYS A 15 10.25 7.56 -3.21
N ILE A 16 10.81 6.45 -2.74
CA ILE A 16 10.14 5.52 -1.81
C ILE A 16 11.02 5.33 -0.58
N LEU A 17 10.38 5.41 0.58
CA LEU A 17 10.98 4.99 1.84
C LEU A 17 10.22 3.76 2.33
N ILE A 18 10.95 2.73 2.72
CA ILE A 18 10.38 1.48 3.21
C ILE A 18 10.69 1.39 4.69
N THR A 19 9.66 1.30 5.53
CA THR A 19 9.88 1.11 6.97
C THR A 19 10.42 -0.29 7.24
N ASP A 20 11.12 -0.46 8.37
CA ASP A 20 11.60 -1.77 8.79
C ASP A 20 10.43 -2.75 8.93
N HIS A 21 9.30 -2.28 9.47
CA HIS A 21 8.09 -3.08 9.61
C HIS A 21 7.57 -3.57 8.25
N ALA A 22 7.51 -2.68 7.26
CA ALA A 22 7.06 -3.04 5.92
C ALA A 22 7.99 -4.07 5.28
N ASP A 23 9.30 -3.91 5.46
CA ASP A 23 10.29 -4.84 4.93
C ASP A 23 10.11 -6.24 5.55
N GLU A 24 9.97 -6.31 6.87
CA GLU A 24 9.74 -7.57 7.58
C GLU A 24 8.43 -8.23 7.16
N GLU A 25 7.37 -7.44 7.03
CA GLU A 25 6.05 -7.97 6.65
C GLU A 25 6.02 -8.48 5.20
N ALA A 26 6.68 -7.79 4.28
CA ALA A 26 6.79 -8.23 2.90
C ALA A 26 7.56 -9.56 2.81
N GLU A 27 8.66 -9.67 3.56
CA GLU A 27 9.44 -10.92 3.61
C GLU A 27 8.59 -12.06 4.18
N ALA A 28 7.89 -11.82 5.28
CA ALA A 28 7.02 -12.83 5.91
C ALA A 28 5.88 -13.28 4.98
N ALA A 29 5.39 -12.37 4.14
CA ALA A 29 4.32 -12.67 3.18
C ALA A 29 4.84 -13.22 1.85
N ALA A 30 6.16 -13.35 1.69
CA ALA A 30 6.80 -13.75 0.44
C ALA A 30 6.40 -12.84 -0.72
N LEU A 31 6.35 -11.52 -0.46
CA LEU A 31 6.06 -10.50 -1.45
C LEU A 31 7.34 -9.73 -1.78
N SER A 32 7.64 -9.59 -3.06
CA SER A 32 8.69 -8.67 -3.50
C SER A 32 8.12 -7.25 -3.54
N PHE A 33 8.99 -6.23 -3.43
CA PHE A 33 8.52 -4.86 -3.57
C PHE A 33 8.08 -4.54 -5.00
N ASP A 34 8.60 -5.23 -6.01
CA ASP A 34 8.08 -5.10 -7.38
C ASP A 34 6.62 -5.55 -7.46
N GLU A 35 6.26 -6.64 -6.77
CA GLU A 35 4.86 -7.07 -6.67
C GLU A 35 3.99 -6.03 -5.96
N VAL A 36 4.52 -5.45 -4.88
CA VAL A 36 3.81 -4.40 -4.12
C VAL A 36 3.61 -3.17 -5.00
N TYR A 37 4.66 -2.71 -5.69
CA TYR A 37 4.55 -1.55 -6.58
C TYR A 37 3.56 -1.78 -7.71
N PHE A 38 3.60 -2.95 -8.33
CA PHE A 38 2.63 -3.31 -9.37
C PHE A 38 1.20 -3.22 -8.82
N SER A 39 0.96 -3.74 -7.61
CA SER A 39 -0.37 -3.73 -7.00
C SER A 39 -0.88 -2.30 -6.75
N VAL A 40 0.01 -1.35 -6.46
CA VAL A 40 -0.37 0.05 -6.26
C VAL A 40 -0.65 0.74 -7.60
N VAL A 41 0.23 0.53 -8.57
CA VAL A 41 0.10 1.16 -9.90
C VAL A 41 -1.21 0.76 -10.59
N HIS A 42 -1.67 -0.46 -10.35
CA HIS A 42 -2.92 -0.99 -10.93
C HIS A 42 -4.03 -1.12 -9.89
N GLY A 43 -3.86 -0.49 -8.74
CA GLY A 43 -4.77 -0.63 -7.60
C GLY A 43 -5.61 0.60 -7.31
N GLU A 44 -6.18 0.61 -6.11
CA GLU A 44 -7.03 1.72 -5.67
C GLU A 44 -6.92 1.92 -4.16
N ILE A 45 -7.14 3.14 -3.71
CA ILE A 45 -7.23 3.45 -2.29
C ILE A 45 -8.60 2.99 -1.80
N ILE A 46 -8.63 2.15 -0.76
CA ILE A 46 -9.88 1.63 -0.20
C ILE A 46 -10.19 2.16 1.19
N GLU A 47 -9.19 2.67 1.91
CA GLU A 47 -9.39 3.33 3.21
C GLU A 47 -8.43 4.50 3.30
N GLU A 48 -8.85 5.56 4.00
CA GLU A 48 -8.01 6.74 4.20
C GLU A 48 -7.89 7.05 5.67
N TYR A 49 -6.68 7.47 6.07
CA TYR A 49 -6.34 7.81 7.45
C TYR A 49 -5.77 9.23 7.48
N PRO A 50 -6.64 10.25 7.27
CA PRO A 50 -6.17 11.64 7.09
C PRO A 50 -5.54 12.25 8.34
N LYS A 51 -5.77 11.65 9.51
CA LYS A 51 -5.23 12.14 10.78
C LYS A 51 -3.95 11.43 11.21
N ASP A 52 -3.46 10.48 10.42
CA ASP A 52 -2.21 9.81 10.75
C ASP A 52 -1.03 10.78 10.78
N ARG A 53 -0.09 10.48 11.65
CA ARG A 53 1.13 11.27 11.85
C ARG A 53 2.36 10.44 11.53
N PRO A 54 3.42 11.07 11.03
CA PRO A 54 3.58 12.50 10.74
C PRO A 54 2.88 12.97 9.46
N TYR A 55 2.39 12.05 8.62
CA TYR A 55 1.72 12.37 7.36
C TYR A 55 0.43 11.58 7.24
N PRO A 56 -0.55 12.11 6.51
CA PRO A 56 -1.74 11.32 6.17
C PRO A 56 -1.35 10.03 5.46
N SER A 57 -2.10 8.97 5.69
CA SER A 57 -1.86 7.66 5.07
C SER A 57 -3.14 7.09 4.48
N CYS A 58 -2.98 6.00 3.76
CA CYS A 58 -4.10 5.32 3.12
C CYS A 58 -3.79 3.83 2.98
N LEU A 59 -4.84 3.04 2.81
CA LEU A 59 -4.74 1.62 2.51
C LEU A 59 -5.03 1.42 1.01
N VAL A 60 -4.09 0.80 0.31
CA VAL A 60 -4.22 0.52 -1.11
C VAL A 60 -4.46 -0.99 -1.30
N TYR A 61 -5.42 -1.32 -2.15
CA TYR A 61 -5.65 -2.68 -2.61
C TYR A 61 -5.29 -2.77 -4.08
N GLY A 62 -4.61 -3.82 -4.45
CA GLY A 62 -4.35 -4.20 -5.83
C GLY A 62 -3.90 -5.64 -5.89
N ASP A 63 -3.87 -6.19 -7.09
CA ASP A 63 -3.37 -7.55 -7.30
C ASP A 63 -1.94 -7.49 -7.79
N THR A 64 -1.15 -8.53 -7.46
CA THR A 64 0.15 -8.73 -8.08
C THR A 64 -0.04 -9.08 -9.56
N PHE A 65 1.05 -9.08 -10.33
CA PHE A 65 0.96 -9.53 -11.73
C PHE A 65 0.60 -11.02 -11.84
N GLY A 66 0.72 -11.79 -10.75
CA GLY A 66 0.22 -13.17 -10.68
C GLY A 66 -1.24 -13.29 -10.27
N GLY A 67 -1.91 -12.17 -9.98
CA GLY A 67 -3.32 -12.16 -9.61
C GLY A 67 -3.62 -12.33 -8.12
N ASP A 68 -2.60 -12.26 -7.25
CA ASP A 68 -2.80 -12.39 -5.81
C ASP A 68 -3.12 -11.03 -5.18
N PRO A 69 -4.12 -10.95 -4.28
CA PRO A 69 -4.46 -9.68 -3.65
C PRO A 69 -3.39 -9.24 -2.66
N VAL A 70 -3.13 -7.94 -2.64
CA VAL A 70 -2.17 -7.29 -1.73
C VAL A 70 -2.80 -6.04 -1.16
N HIS A 71 -2.64 -5.85 0.14
CA HIS A 71 -2.94 -4.60 0.82
C HIS A 71 -1.63 -3.96 1.27
N SER A 72 -1.51 -2.65 1.05
CA SER A 72 -0.34 -1.88 1.50
C SER A 72 -0.79 -0.54 2.04
N VAL A 73 -0.17 -0.12 3.14
CA VAL A 73 -0.46 1.18 3.77
C VAL A 73 0.67 2.14 3.44
N TRP A 74 0.29 3.29 2.91
CA TRP A 74 1.24 4.29 2.42
C TRP A 74 0.95 5.65 3.03
N ALA A 75 2.01 6.33 3.46
CA ALA A 75 1.96 7.75 3.78
C ALA A 75 2.61 8.54 2.65
N TYR A 76 2.25 9.81 2.51
CA TYR A 76 2.82 10.66 1.48
C TYR A 76 3.24 12.01 2.06
N ASN A 77 4.49 12.39 1.82
CA ASN A 77 5.04 13.67 2.21
C ASN A 77 5.00 14.61 1.00
N LYS A 78 4.06 15.56 1.00
CA LYS A 78 3.88 16.48 -0.11
C LYS A 78 5.09 17.39 -0.37
N GLU A 79 5.82 17.73 0.68
CA GLU A 79 6.96 18.64 0.53
C GLU A 79 8.11 18.00 -0.22
N SER A 80 8.40 16.72 0.06
CA SER A 80 9.51 16.01 -0.56
C SER A 80 9.10 15.14 -1.75
N ALA A 81 7.81 14.90 -1.92
CA ALA A 81 7.24 13.95 -2.87
C ALA A 81 7.69 12.51 -2.63
N PHE A 82 8.07 12.19 -1.39
CA PHE A 82 8.38 10.80 -1.01
C PHE A 82 7.13 10.10 -0.51
N ALA A 83 6.94 8.87 -0.98
CA ALA A 83 5.95 7.95 -0.47
C ALA A 83 6.61 6.99 0.51
N VAL A 84 5.93 6.68 1.60
CA VAL A 84 6.45 5.81 2.67
C VAL A 84 5.57 4.58 2.76
N ILE A 85 6.15 3.40 2.61
CA ILE A 85 5.42 2.14 2.83
C ILE A 85 5.48 1.83 4.33
N ILE A 86 4.32 1.84 4.98
CA ILE A 86 4.21 1.63 6.42
C ILE A 86 4.04 0.15 6.73
N THR A 87 3.19 -0.55 5.97
CA THR A 87 2.98 -1.98 6.13
C THR A 87 2.46 -2.60 4.83
N VAL A 88 2.65 -3.90 4.70
CA VAL A 88 2.20 -4.69 3.56
C VAL A 88 1.70 -6.02 4.10
N TYR A 89 0.61 -6.53 3.56
CA TYR A 89 0.15 -7.87 3.92
C TYR A 89 -0.74 -8.46 2.83
N ARG A 90 -0.89 -9.77 2.87
CA ARG A 90 -1.89 -10.46 2.07
C ARG A 90 -3.20 -10.42 2.85
N PRO A 91 -4.29 -9.87 2.28
CA PRO A 91 -5.54 -9.77 3.04
C PRO A 91 -6.11 -11.14 3.38
N ASP A 92 -6.56 -11.27 4.63
CA ASP A 92 -7.11 -12.52 5.17
C ASP A 92 -8.59 -12.60 4.78
N PRO A 93 -9.03 -13.68 4.10
CA PRO A 93 -10.45 -13.84 3.74
C PRO A 93 -11.38 -13.94 4.96
N ALA A 94 -10.84 -14.21 6.14
CA ALA A 94 -11.64 -14.19 7.37
C ALA A 94 -11.95 -12.77 7.83
N ARG A 95 -11.20 -11.78 7.36
CA ARG A 95 -11.35 -10.36 7.77
C ARG A 95 -11.90 -9.47 6.67
N TRP A 96 -11.79 -9.90 5.41
CA TRP A 96 -12.18 -9.12 4.25
C TRP A 96 -13.19 -9.88 3.41
N GLU A 97 -14.13 -9.13 2.82
CA GLU A 97 -15.09 -9.70 1.87
C GLU A 97 -14.38 -10.19 0.61
N PRO A 98 -15.04 -10.99 -0.27
CA PRO A 98 -14.39 -11.50 -1.48
C PRO A 98 -13.88 -10.44 -2.46
N ASP A 99 -14.35 -9.21 -2.34
CA ASP A 99 -13.86 -8.09 -3.18
C ASP A 99 -12.51 -7.55 -2.68
N TRP A 100 -12.06 -7.97 -1.50
CA TRP A 100 -10.84 -7.52 -0.82
C TRP A 100 -10.85 -6.04 -0.45
N LYS A 101 -11.98 -5.37 -0.56
CA LYS A 101 -12.13 -3.92 -0.32
C LYS A 101 -12.94 -3.61 0.92
N SER A 102 -13.83 -4.51 1.30
CA SER A 102 -14.77 -4.30 2.40
C SER A 102 -14.43 -5.23 3.55
N ARG A 103 -14.37 -4.66 4.75
CA ARG A 103 -14.10 -5.46 5.95
C ARG A 103 -15.32 -6.30 6.30
N ARG A 104 -15.08 -7.55 6.71
CA ARG A 104 -16.16 -8.39 7.26
C ARG A 104 -16.58 -7.84 8.61
N ARG A 105 -17.84 -7.94 8.88
CA ARG A 105 -18.44 -7.49 10.14
C ARG A 105 -18.66 -8.65 11.10
#